data_6672a022e3a5b527b85ccaa55904228b
#
_entry.id   6672a022e3a5b527b85ccaa55904228b
#
_cell.length_a   1.000
_cell.length_b   1.000
_cell.length_c   1.000
_cell.angle_alpha   90.00
_cell.angle_beta   90.00
_cell.angle_gamma   90.00
#
_symmetry.space_group_name_H-M   'P 1'
#
loop_
_entity.id
_entity.type
_entity.pdbx_description
1 polymer ?
#
loop_
_entity_poly.entity_id
_entity_poly.type
_entity_poly.pdbx_seq_one_letter_code
_entity_poly.pdbx_strand_id
1 'polypeptide(L)'
;VKTFDVIAEALVEQGVTTVFSLMTSDNMSILARMEEKGATIVRARTEYGAVCMADGYARATGRVGVVSVGAGPSVAMTGTSLVTAAKRRSPLVVLAGGVPVAERHHLKGFAQKEFFEATAGHHLSVVSSAQVVVDIYEAFRRAGSGEGPAVLDIPVDLLEGDADFDGVAEHWRYMAPPVRAAAAVPPASAIAEAARALATASAPVVVAGRGAIGAGC
;
A
#
# COMPACT_ATOMS: atom_id res chain seq x y z
N VAL A 1 -3.78 23.66 7.88
CA VAL A 1 -3.30 22.85 6.73
C VAL A 1 -4.37 21.82 6.42
N LYS A 2 -4.58 21.50 5.14
CA LYS A 2 -5.55 20.45 4.77
C LYS A 2 -4.98 19.06 4.99
N THR A 3 -5.85 18.10 5.31
CA THR A 3 -5.41 16.70 5.53
C THR A 3 -4.76 16.10 4.28
N PHE A 4 -5.22 16.44 3.08
CA PHE A 4 -4.57 15.99 1.85
C PHE A 4 -3.14 16.54 1.68
N ASP A 5 -2.82 17.72 2.21
CA ASP A 5 -1.45 18.24 2.24
C ASP A 5 -0.55 17.38 3.10
N VAL A 6 -1.05 17.00 4.29
CA VAL A 6 -0.35 16.14 5.25
C VAL A 6 -0.10 14.75 4.66
N ILE A 7 -1.11 14.19 3.99
CA ILE A 7 -0.99 12.89 3.32
C ILE A 7 0.08 12.95 2.23
N ALA A 8 0.04 13.99 1.39
CA ALA A 8 1.02 14.14 0.32
C ALA A 8 2.46 14.28 0.86
N GLU A 9 2.64 15.03 1.96
CA GLU A 9 3.94 15.15 2.64
C GLU A 9 4.42 13.78 3.13
N ALA A 10 3.56 13.05 3.86
CA ALA A 10 3.88 11.71 4.35
C ALA A 10 4.26 10.74 3.24
N LEU A 11 3.58 10.78 2.10
CA LEU A 11 3.90 9.95 0.94
C LEU A 11 5.27 10.31 0.32
N VAL A 12 5.58 11.61 0.21
CA VAL A 12 6.89 12.05 -0.28
C VAL A 12 8.01 11.60 0.65
N GLU A 13 7.82 11.66 1.96
CA GLU A 13 8.81 11.16 2.93
C GLU A 13 9.00 9.64 2.87
N GLN A 14 7.95 8.88 2.49
CA GLN A 14 8.08 7.47 2.17
C GLN A 14 8.80 7.21 0.84
N GLY A 15 9.26 8.25 0.16
CA GLY A 15 9.96 8.16 -1.10
C GLY A 15 9.06 7.86 -2.31
N VAL A 16 7.76 8.19 -2.21
CA VAL A 16 6.81 8.01 -3.31
C VAL A 16 7.08 9.03 -4.41
N THR A 17 7.50 8.55 -5.56
CA THR A 17 7.74 9.36 -6.76
C THR A 17 6.74 9.09 -7.88
N THR A 18 5.90 8.06 -7.71
CA THR A 18 4.93 7.65 -8.74
C THR A 18 3.66 7.14 -8.08
N VAL A 19 2.52 7.65 -8.50
CA VAL A 19 1.19 7.22 -8.05
C VAL A 19 0.37 6.78 -9.26
N PHE A 20 -0.24 5.62 -9.20
CA PHE A 20 -1.13 5.09 -10.23
C PHE A 20 -2.59 5.36 -9.86
N SER A 21 -3.37 5.94 -10.75
CA SER A 21 -4.73 6.37 -10.38
C SER A 21 -5.68 6.46 -11.57
N LEU A 22 -6.94 6.16 -11.30
CA LEU A 22 -8.05 6.79 -12.00
C LEU A 22 -8.52 7.96 -11.14
N MET A 23 -8.34 9.18 -11.66
CA MET A 23 -8.71 10.41 -10.95
C MET A 23 -10.23 10.55 -10.85
N THR A 24 -10.70 10.81 -9.63
CA THR A 24 -12.10 11.10 -9.31
C THR A 24 -12.17 12.30 -8.37
N SER A 25 -13.37 12.79 -8.08
CA SER A 25 -13.56 13.84 -7.07
C SER A 25 -13.02 13.47 -5.69
N ASP A 26 -12.96 12.18 -5.37
CA ASP A 26 -12.61 11.71 -4.02
C ASP A 26 -11.09 11.61 -3.78
N ASN A 27 -10.27 11.77 -4.83
CA ASN A 27 -8.81 11.64 -4.72
C ASN A 27 -8.03 12.73 -5.44
N MET A 28 -8.70 13.63 -6.15
CA MET A 28 -8.03 14.64 -6.98
C MET A 28 -7.15 15.59 -6.17
N SER A 29 -7.53 15.92 -4.93
CA SER A 29 -6.77 16.84 -4.08
C SER A 29 -5.41 16.24 -3.70
N ILE A 30 -5.38 14.96 -3.28
CA ILE A 30 -4.11 14.25 -3.00
C ILE A 30 -3.25 14.20 -4.27
N LEU A 31 -3.84 13.82 -5.41
CA LEU A 31 -3.09 13.66 -6.66
C LEU A 31 -2.50 14.99 -7.15
N ALA A 32 -3.28 16.08 -7.09
CA ALA A 32 -2.79 17.40 -7.44
C ALA A 32 -1.62 17.83 -6.54
N ARG A 33 -1.74 17.59 -5.24
CA ARG A 33 -0.68 17.94 -4.31
C ARG A 33 0.58 17.10 -4.51
N MET A 34 0.43 15.80 -4.81
CA MET A 34 1.57 14.93 -5.15
C MET A 34 2.28 15.39 -6.43
N GLU A 35 1.51 15.82 -7.45
CA GLU A 35 2.07 16.37 -8.71
C GLU A 35 2.83 17.68 -8.46
N GLU A 36 2.30 18.58 -7.63
CA GLU A 36 3.00 19.80 -7.20
C GLU A 36 4.31 19.52 -6.44
N LYS A 37 4.38 18.41 -5.71
CA LYS A 37 5.58 17.95 -5.01
C LYS A 37 6.54 17.15 -5.93
N GLY A 38 6.25 17.08 -7.22
CA GLY A 38 7.13 16.48 -8.23
C GLY A 38 6.90 14.99 -8.46
N ALA A 39 5.85 14.39 -7.90
CA ALA A 39 5.51 13.00 -8.20
C ALA A 39 4.86 12.86 -9.58
N THR A 40 5.11 11.75 -10.25
CA THR A 40 4.45 11.41 -11.51
C THR A 40 3.12 10.73 -11.23
N ILE A 41 2.03 11.30 -11.74
CA ILE A 41 0.71 10.67 -11.68
C ILE A 41 0.46 9.90 -12.99
N VAL A 42 0.50 8.58 -12.89
CA VAL A 42 0.20 7.68 -14.02
C VAL A 42 -1.29 7.43 -14.06
N ARG A 43 -1.94 8.02 -15.07
CA ARG A 43 -3.41 7.97 -15.21
C ARG A 43 -3.84 6.66 -15.86
N ALA A 44 -4.62 5.88 -15.13
CA ALA A 44 -5.24 4.64 -15.60
C ALA A 44 -6.60 4.91 -16.25
N ARG A 45 -7.09 3.95 -17.00
CA ARG A 45 -8.45 3.98 -17.55
C ARG A 45 -9.47 3.25 -16.70
N THR A 46 -9.00 2.47 -15.73
CA THR A 46 -9.81 1.75 -14.73
C THR A 46 -9.03 1.62 -13.43
N GLU A 47 -9.71 1.49 -12.31
CA GLU A 47 -9.09 1.24 -11.01
C GLU A 47 -8.38 -0.12 -10.98
N TYR A 48 -8.97 -1.13 -11.61
CA TYR A 48 -8.30 -2.41 -11.87
C TYR A 48 -6.93 -2.21 -12.52
N GLY A 49 -6.89 -1.41 -13.60
CA GLY A 49 -5.66 -1.09 -14.32
C GLY A 49 -4.64 -0.35 -13.46
N ALA A 50 -5.09 0.59 -12.61
CA ALA A 50 -4.22 1.31 -11.69
C ALA A 50 -3.50 0.35 -10.72
N VAL A 51 -4.25 -0.58 -10.11
CA VAL A 51 -3.67 -1.60 -9.22
C VAL A 51 -2.70 -2.51 -9.98
N CYS A 52 -3.04 -2.95 -11.20
CA CYS A 52 -2.15 -3.78 -12.02
C CYS A 52 -0.84 -3.07 -12.39
N MET A 53 -0.90 -1.78 -12.72
CA MET A 53 0.29 -0.99 -13.03
C MET A 53 1.18 -0.82 -11.79
N ALA A 54 0.58 -0.55 -10.63
CA ALA A 54 1.32 -0.45 -9.36
C ALA A 54 1.97 -1.79 -8.97
N ASP A 55 1.27 -2.92 -9.17
CA ASP A 55 1.84 -4.26 -8.95
C ASP A 55 3.03 -4.52 -9.86
N GLY A 56 2.89 -4.19 -11.16
CA GLY A 56 3.99 -4.28 -12.11
C GLY A 56 5.20 -3.42 -11.71
N TYR A 57 4.95 -2.18 -11.35
CA TYR A 57 5.97 -1.25 -10.86
C TYR A 57 6.68 -1.79 -9.62
N ALA A 58 5.92 -2.22 -8.61
CA ALA A 58 6.48 -2.73 -7.36
C ALA A 58 7.38 -3.95 -7.61
N ARG A 59 6.96 -4.84 -8.48
CA ARG A 59 7.72 -6.06 -8.82
C ARG A 59 8.96 -5.78 -9.65
N ALA A 60 8.90 -4.79 -10.53
CA ALA A 60 10.03 -4.43 -11.38
C ALA A 60 11.10 -3.63 -10.64
N THR A 61 10.69 -2.78 -9.70
CA THR A 61 11.58 -1.85 -9.00
C THR A 61 11.99 -2.29 -7.60
N GLY A 62 11.24 -3.22 -6.99
CA GLY A 62 11.39 -3.58 -5.58
C GLY A 62 10.88 -2.51 -4.60
N ARG A 63 10.25 -1.44 -5.10
CA ARG A 63 9.69 -0.34 -4.29
C ARG A 63 8.20 -0.61 -4.01
N VAL A 64 7.65 0.05 -3.02
CA VAL A 64 6.20 0.01 -2.76
C VAL A 64 5.48 0.73 -3.90
N GLY A 65 4.51 0.05 -4.52
CA GLY A 65 3.63 0.64 -5.51
C GLY A 65 2.47 1.37 -4.81
N VAL A 66 2.20 2.60 -5.22
CA VAL A 66 1.12 3.41 -4.62
C VAL A 66 -0.01 3.60 -5.61
N VAL A 67 -1.22 3.29 -5.17
CA VAL A 67 -2.46 3.45 -5.94
C VAL A 67 -3.38 4.42 -5.23
N SER A 68 -4.07 5.27 -5.98
CA SER A 68 -5.17 6.08 -5.43
C SER A 68 -6.44 5.85 -6.25
N VAL A 69 -7.53 5.52 -5.56
CA VAL A 69 -8.84 5.24 -6.15
C VAL A 69 -9.95 6.00 -5.41
N GLY A 70 -11.06 6.25 -6.09
CA GLY A 70 -12.22 6.86 -5.47
C GLY A 70 -12.98 5.91 -4.54
N ALA A 71 -14.10 6.37 -3.98
CA ALA A 71 -14.95 5.62 -3.07
C ALA A 71 -15.93 4.70 -3.80
N GLY A 72 -16.46 3.73 -3.08
CA GLY A 72 -17.60 2.91 -3.49
C GLY A 72 -17.37 2.09 -4.75
N PRO A 73 -18.05 2.39 -5.87
CA PRO A 73 -17.88 1.66 -7.13
C PRO A 73 -16.44 1.59 -7.61
N SER A 74 -15.65 2.64 -7.41
CA SER A 74 -14.22 2.66 -7.72
C SER A 74 -13.45 1.61 -6.92
N VAL A 75 -13.75 1.48 -5.63
CA VAL A 75 -13.16 0.42 -4.79
C VAL A 75 -13.56 -0.95 -5.28
N ALA A 76 -14.83 -1.19 -5.57
CA ALA A 76 -15.32 -2.48 -6.05
C ALA A 76 -14.61 -2.95 -7.33
N MET A 77 -14.24 -2.02 -8.22
CA MET A 77 -13.49 -2.32 -9.45
C MET A 77 -12.06 -2.82 -9.20
N THR A 78 -11.50 -2.66 -7.99
CA THR A 78 -10.14 -3.13 -7.68
C THR A 78 -10.06 -4.61 -7.30
N GLY A 79 -11.18 -5.28 -7.02
CA GLY A 79 -11.25 -6.58 -6.35
C GLY A 79 -10.34 -7.64 -6.95
N THR A 80 -10.46 -7.91 -8.25
CA THR A 80 -9.65 -8.95 -8.93
C THR A 80 -8.16 -8.68 -8.84
N SER A 81 -7.75 -7.41 -9.05
CA SER A 81 -6.33 -7.03 -9.00
C SER A 81 -5.79 -7.06 -7.58
N LEU A 82 -6.58 -6.66 -6.58
CA LEU A 82 -6.17 -6.74 -5.17
C LEU A 82 -6.01 -8.20 -4.70
N VAL A 83 -6.95 -9.08 -5.01
CA VAL A 83 -6.82 -10.52 -4.71
C VAL A 83 -5.55 -11.10 -5.34
N THR A 84 -5.25 -10.72 -6.58
CA THR A 84 -4.04 -11.17 -7.27
C THR A 84 -2.78 -10.64 -6.57
N ALA A 85 -2.75 -9.36 -6.23
CA ALA A 85 -1.64 -8.74 -5.52
C ALA A 85 -1.45 -9.33 -4.11
N ALA A 86 -2.55 -9.58 -3.37
CA ALA A 86 -2.51 -10.20 -2.05
C ALA A 86 -1.94 -11.62 -2.09
N LYS A 87 -2.42 -12.46 -3.02
CA LYS A 87 -1.88 -13.82 -3.22
C LYS A 87 -0.38 -13.83 -3.55
N ARG A 88 0.09 -12.79 -4.20
CA ARG A 88 1.51 -12.60 -4.53
C ARG A 88 2.29 -11.86 -3.45
N ARG A 89 1.63 -11.39 -2.40
CA ARG A 89 2.23 -10.52 -1.37
C ARG A 89 2.96 -9.33 -2.00
N SER A 90 2.34 -8.71 -3.00
CA SER A 90 2.93 -7.56 -3.68
C SER A 90 2.95 -6.34 -2.73
N PRO A 91 4.05 -5.60 -2.66
CA PRO A 91 4.15 -4.44 -1.78
C PRO A 91 3.37 -3.25 -2.36
N LEU A 92 2.10 -3.16 -2.03
CA LEU A 92 1.22 -2.09 -2.49
C LEU A 92 0.63 -1.31 -1.31
N VAL A 93 0.55 -0.01 -1.46
CA VAL A 93 -0.28 0.87 -0.64
C VAL A 93 -1.40 1.44 -1.50
N VAL A 94 -2.63 1.25 -1.07
CA VAL A 94 -3.83 1.73 -1.77
C VAL A 94 -4.49 2.81 -0.94
N LEU A 95 -4.57 4.01 -1.47
CA LEU A 95 -5.31 5.14 -0.92
C LEU A 95 -6.71 5.08 -1.54
N ALA A 96 -7.67 4.61 -0.79
CA ALA A 96 -9.06 4.50 -1.21
C ALA A 96 -9.89 5.64 -0.62
N GLY A 97 -10.67 6.32 -1.45
CA GLY A 97 -11.67 7.26 -0.96
C GLY A 97 -12.73 6.53 -0.15
N GLY A 98 -13.10 7.09 1.00
CA GLY A 98 -14.23 6.65 1.82
C GLY A 98 -15.40 7.62 1.70
N VAL A 99 -16.62 7.14 1.96
CA VAL A 99 -17.78 8.02 2.07
C VAL A 99 -17.65 8.90 3.32
N PRO A 100 -18.25 10.11 3.34
CA PRO A 100 -18.20 10.97 4.51
C PRO A 100 -18.70 10.26 5.76
N VAL A 101 -17.97 10.43 6.87
CA VAL A 101 -18.31 9.78 8.15
C VAL A 101 -19.73 10.08 8.61
N ALA A 102 -20.21 11.30 8.36
CA ALA A 102 -21.53 11.76 8.77
C ALA A 102 -22.67 11.26 7.88
N GLU A 103 -22.39 10.70 6.70
CA GLU A 103 -23.42 10.35 5.69
C GLU A 103 -23.68 8.84 5.63
N ARG A 104 -24.57 8.35 6.49
CA ARG A 104 -24.96 6.92 6.54
C ARG A 104 -25.52 6.35 5.24
N HIS A 105 -26.12 7.17 4.39
CA HIS A 105 -26.80 6.76 3.16
C HIS A 105 -26.19 7.44 1.93
N HIS A 106 -24.86 7.56 1.90
CA HIS A 106 -24.16 8.13 0.76
C HIS A 106 -24.30 7.23 -0.48
N LEU A 107 -24.47 7.84 -1.66
CA LEU A 107 -24.70 7.13 -2.93
C LEU A 107 -23.57 6.10 -3.24
N LYS A 108 -22.34 6.38 -2.83
CA LYS A 108 -21.18 5.50 -3.02
C LYS A 108 -20.97 4.51 -1.87
N GLY A 109 -21.84 4.50 -0.87
CA GLY A 109 -21.69 3.66 0.33
C GLY A 109 -21.86 2.17 0.03
N PHE A 110 -20.93 1.33 0.48
CA PHE A 110 -21.07 -0.11 0.54
C PHE A 110 -20.13 -0.67 1.64
N ALA A 111 -20.15 -1.97 1.88
CA ALA A 111 -19.34 -2.64 2.88
C ALA A 111 -17.84 -2.67 2.48
N GLN A 112 -17.21 -1.49 2.46
CA GLN A 112 -15.88 -1.25 1.91
C GLN A 112 -14.79 -1.91 2.75
N LYS A 113 -14.95 -1.89 4.08
CA LYS A 113 -14.06 -2.56 5.02
C LYS A 113 -14.01 -4.06 4.77
N GLU A 114 -15.16 -4.72 4.77
CA GLU A 114 -15.28 -6.16 4.56
C GLU A 114 -14.76 -6.57 3.19
N PHE A 115 -14.99 -5.74 2.18
CA PHE A 115 -14.44 -5.94 0.86
C PHE A 115 -12.90 -5.94 0.86
N PHE A 116 -12.27 -4.98 1.52
CA PHE A 116 -10.82 -4.91 1.59
C PHE A 116 -10.22 -6.02 2.44
N GLU A 117 -10.83 -6.38 3.57
CA GLU A 117 -10.41 -7.51 4.39
C GLU A 117 -10.43 -8.83 3.60
N ALA A 118 -11.42 -9.00 2.72
CA ALA A 118 -11.52 -10.17 1.86
C ALA A 118 -10.55 -10.17 0.66
N THR A 119 -10.17 -9.00 0.15
CA THR A 119 -9.43 -8.88 -1.12
C THR A 119 -7.96 -8.52 -0.94
N ALA A 120 -7.64 -7.59 -0.05
CA ALA A 120 -6.29 -7.09 0.19
C ALA A 120 -5.63 -7.73 1.42
N GLY A 121 -6.41 -8.04 2.43
CA GLY A 121 -5.97 -8.64 3.70
C GLY A 121 -5.66 -7.61 4.79
N HIS A 122 -5.11 -6.45 4.45
CA HIS A 122 -4.82 -5.38 5.42
C HIS A 122 -5.61 -4.13 5.09
N HIS A 123 -6.47 -3.74 6.02
CA HIS A 123 -7.31 -2.55 5.92
C HIS A 123 -7.09 -1.65 7.14
N LEU A 124 -6.92 -0.37 6.88
CA LEU A 124 -6.75 0.70 7.87
C LEU A 124 -7.81 1.77 7.59
N SER A 125 -8.78 1.91 8.49
CA SER A 125 -9.76 3.00 8.42
C SER A 125 -9.17 4.25 9.04
N VAL A 126 -9.00 5.30 8.27
CA VAL A 126 -8.56 6.60 8.77
C VAL A 126 -9.74 7.25 9.50
N VAL A 127 -9.60 7.45 10.80
CA VAL A 127 -10.67 7.98 11.66
C VAL A 127 -10.45 9.42 12.10
N SER A 128 -9.25 9.95 11.92
CA SER A 128 -8.93 11.35 12.20
C SER A 128 -7.72 11.82 11.41
N SER A 129 -7.65 13.13 11.15
CA SER A 129 -6.49 13.75 10.51
C SER A 129 -5.21 13.62 11.34
N ALA A 130 -5.31 13.56 12.66
CA ALA A 130 -4.16 13.41 13.55
C ALA A 130 -3.50 12.02 13.42
N GLN A 131 -4.22 10.99 13.03
CA GLN A 131 -3.71 9.62 12.90
C GLN A 131 -3.27 9.25 11.47
N VAL A 132 -3.68 10.02 10.47
CA VAL A 132 -3.45 9.65 9.05
C VAL A 132 -2.00 9.37 8.73
N VAL A 133 -1.07 10.06 9.34
CA VAL A 133 0.37 9.87 9.14
C VAL A 133 0.82 8.53 9.71
N VAL A 134 0.38 8.21 10.93
CA VAL A 134 0.67 6.91 11.57
C VAL A 134 0.13 5.77 10.71
N ASP A 135 -1.08 5.92 10.19
CA ASP A 135 -1.72 4.92 9.34
C ASP A 135 -0.98 4.76 8.01
N ILE A 136 -0.47 5.85 7.40
CA ILE A 136 0.38 5.80 6.21
C ILE A 136 1.67 5.01 6.50
N TYR A 137 2.37 5.33 7.58
CA TYR A 137 3.59 4.61 7.96
C TYR A 137 3.33 3.13 8.19
N GLU A 138 2.26 2.79 8.88
CA GLU A 138 1.88 1.39 9.12
C GLU A 138 1.53 0.68 7.81
N ALA A 139 0.85 1.33 6.88
CA ALA A 139 0.57 0.77 5.56
C ALA A 139 1.86 0.48 4.77
N PHE A 140 2.81 1.42 4.78
CA PHE A 140 4.10 1.22 4.11
C PHE A 140 4.94 0.13 4.80
N ARG A 141 4.92 0.08 6.14
CA ARG A 141 5.60 -0.97 6.91
C ARG A 141 5.06 -2.36 6.52
N ARG A 142 3.74 -2.55 6.52
CA ARG A 142 3.10 -3.83 6.13
C ARG A 142 3.40 -4.20 4.69
N ALA A 143 3.20 -3.29 3.77
CA ALA A 143 3.51 -3.53 2.36
C ALA A 143 4.99 -3.89 2.16
N GLY A 144 5.91 -3.17 2.80
CA GLY A 144 7.35 -3.38 2.69
C GLY A 144 7.87 -4.64 3.37
N SER A 145 7.19 -5.13 4.42
CA SER A 145 7.56 -6.37 5.12
C SER A 145 7.19 -7.65 4.35
N GLY A 146 6.46 -7.53 3.24
CA GLY A 146 6.01 -8.68 2.45
C GLY A 146 4.72 -9.31 2.97
N GLU A 147 3.96 -8.59 3.79
CA GLU A 147 2.64 -9.01 4.24
C GLU A 147 1.59 -8.93 3.12
N GLY A 148 1.83 -8.10 2.10
CA GLY A 148 0.96 -7.90 0.96
C GLY A 148 0.42 -6.46 0.87
N PRO A 149 -0.63 -6.22 0.08
CA PRO A 149 -1.24 -4.91 -0.04
C PRO A 149 -1.80 -4.40 1.29
N ALA A 150 -1.59 -3.13 1.57
CA ALA A 150 -2.23 -2.41 2.66
C ALA A 150 -3.13 -1.30 2.09
N VAL A 151 -4.35 -1.23 2.57
CA VAL A 151 -5.34 -0.24 2.12
C VAL A 151 -5.61 0.76 3.23
N LEU A 152 -5.53 2.03 2.89
CA LEU A 152 -6.00 3.16 3.67
C LEU A 152 -7.35 3.61 3.12
N ASP A 153 -8.40 3.47 3.92
CA ASP A 153 -9.74 3.95 3.62
C ASP A 153 -9.92 5.34 4.25
N ILE A 154 -9.96 6.37 3.40
CA ILE A 154 -9.88 7.78 3.82
C ILE A 154 -11.22 8.46 3.50
N PRO A 155 -12.06 8.73 4.50
CA PRO A 155 -13.30 9.49 4.32
C PRO A 155 -13.04 10.85 3.66
N VAL A 156 -13.85 11.21 2.66
CA VAL A 156 -13.61 12.43 1.88
C VAL A 156 -13.77 13.70 2.70
N ASP A 157 -14.62 13.71 3.69
CA ASP A 157 -14.78 14.83 4.62
C ASP A 157 -13.54 15.02 5.53
N LEU A 158 -12.89 13.93 5.94
CA LEU A 158 -11.59 14.01 6.62
C LEU A 158 -10.49 14.47 5.66
N LEU A 159 -10.49 13.97 4.44
CA LEU A 159 -9.50 14.34 3.43
C LEU A 159 -9.48 15.84 3.14
N GLU A 160 -10.66 16.42 2.95
CA GLU A 160 -10.84 17.84 2.65
C GLU A 160 -10.89 18.72 3.93
N GLY A 161 -10.91 18.08 5.09
CA GLY A 161 -10.91 18.75 6.39
C GLY A 161 -9.57 19.39 6.74
N ASP A 162 -9.60 20.20 7.80
CA ASP A 162 -8.39 20.79 8.34
C ASP A 162 -7.67 19.81 9.27
N ALA A 163 -6.36 19.69 9.10
CA ALA A 163 -5.50 18.92 9.99
C ALA A 163 -4.79 19.84 10.99
N ASP A 164 -4.76 19.44 12.25
CA ASP A 164 -3.86 20.03 13.23
C ASP A 164 -2.46 19.48 13.00
N PHE A 165 -1.63 20.27 12.32
CA PHE A 165 -0.31 19.84 11.85
C PHE A 165 0.78 19.93 12.93
N ASP A 166 0.61 20.76 13.94
CA ASP A 166 1.63 20.97 14.96
C ASP A 166 1.93 19.68 15.76
N GLY A 167 0.94 18.81 15.91
CA GLY A 167 1.13 17.49 16.51
C GLY A 167 1.75 16.44 15.58
N VAL A 168 1.59 16.58 14.27
CA VAL A 168 2.02 15.57 13.28
C VAL A 168 3.53 15.63 13.05
N ALA A 169 4.11 16.82 12.92
CA ALA A 169 5.54 17.00 12.72
C ALA A 169 6.39 16.45 13.88
N GLU A 170 5.85 16.42 15.08
CA GLU A 170 6.52 15.84 16.24
C GLU A 170 6.50 14.31 16.22
N HIS A 171 5.44 13.70 15.76
CA HIS A 171 5.32 12.24 15.61
C HIS A 171 6.28 11.68 14.54
N TRP A 172 6.56 12.41 13.48
CA TRP A 172 7.45 11.98 12.40
C TRP A 172 8.89 11.74 12.85
N ARG A 173 9.37 12.49 13.84
CA ARG A 173 10.72 12.32 14.38
C ARG A 173 10.93 11.00 15.10
N TYR A 174 9.85 10.35 15.54
CA TYR A 174 9.89 9.09 16.28
C TYR A 174 9.55 7.87 15.43
N MET A 175 9.08 8.06 14.19
CA MET A 175 8.78 6.97 13.29
C MET A 175 10.01 6.68 12.43
N ALA A 176 10.69 5.59 12.75
CA ALA A 176 11.77 5.11 11.90
C ALA A 176 11.22 4.77 10.50
N PRO A 177 11.94 5.10 9.40
CA PRO A 177 11.55 4.66 8.07
C PRO A 177 11.39 3.14 8.07
N PRO A 178 10.48 2.57 7.25
CA PRO A 178 10.23 1.15 7.25
C PRO A 178 11.53 0.39 6.98
N VAL A 179 12.04 -0.25 8.01
CA VAL A 179 13.23 -1.08 7.89
C VAL A 179 12.82 -2.28 7.04
N ARG A 180 13.41 -2.41 5.86
CA ARG A 180 13.30 -3.63 5.09
C ARG A 180 13.75 -4.76 6.00
N ALA A 181 12.82 -5.68 6.33
CA ALA A 181 13.14 -6.78 7.22
C ALA A 181 14.41 -7.48 6.70
N ALA A 182 15.43 -7.56 7.52
CA ALA A 182 16.63 -8.29 7.16
C ALA A 182 16.24 -9.74 6.85
N ALA A 183 16.77 -10.29 5.77
CA ALA A 183 16.51 -11.67 5.42
C ALA A 183 16.84 -12.57 6.61
N ALA A 184 15.87 -13.35 7.09
CA ALA A 184 16.09 -14.26 8.19
C ALA A 184 17.13 -15.30 7.76
N VAL A 185 18.23 -15.40 8.51
CA VAL A 185 19.24 -16.42 8.28
C VAL A 185 18.77 -17.71 8.97
N PRO A 186 18.60 -18.83 8.23
CA PRO A 186 18.22 -20.09 8.83
C PRO A 186 19.29 -20.58 9.84
N PRO A 187 18.91 -21.33 10.88
CA PRO A 187 19.88 -21.92 11.80
C PRO A 187 20.81 -22.88 11.06
N ALA A 188 22.07 -22.94 11.49
CA ALA A 188 23.08 -23.76 10.85
C ALA A 188 22.70 -25.25 10.73
N SER A 189 21.91 -25.76 11.68
CA SER A 189 21.37 -27.13 11.64
C SER A 189 20.44 -27.36 10.45
N ALA A 190 19.54 -26.42 10.14
CA ALA A 190 18.63 -26.53 9.00
C ALA A 190 19.40 -26.44 7.67
N ILE A 191 20.44 -25.61 7.60
CA ILE A 191 21.32 -25.54 6.43
C ILE A 191 22.06 -26.88 6.23
N ALA A 192 22.61 -27.46 7.30
CA ALA A 192 23.30 -28.74 7.24
C ALA A 192 22.36 -29.91 6.86
N GLU A 193 21.12 -29.87 7.30
CA GLU A 193 20.09 -30.86 6.92
C GLU A 193 19.76 -30.79 5.45
N ALA A 194 19.50 -29.59 4.93
CA ALA A 194 19.22 -29.35 3.50
C ALA A 194 20.43 -29.77 2.63
N ALA A 195 21.65 -29.42 3.04
CA ALA A 195 22.86 -29.81 2.35
C ALA A 195 23.03 -31.34 2.29
N ARG A 196 22.78 -32.04 3.37
CA ARG A 196 22.80 -33.51 3.39
C ARG A 196 21.75 -34.12 2.48
N ALA A 197 20.52 -33.60 2.50
CA ALA A 197 19.45 -34.08 1.64
C ALA A 197 19.83 -33.94 0.16
N LEU A 198 20.40 -32.81 -0.25
CA LEU A 198 20.88 -32.59 -1.62
C LEU A 198 22.07 -33.49 -1.99
N ALA A 199 23.02 -33.66 -1.07
CA ALA A 199 24.23 -34.48 -1.32
C ALA A 199 23.93 -35.98 -1.43
N THR A 200 22.86 -36.47 -0.79
CA THR A 200 22.48 -37.89 -0.83
C THR A 200 21.44 -38.23 -1.88
N ALA A 201 20.83 -37.20 -2.49
CA ALA A 201 19.81 -37.41 -3.53
C ALA A 201 20.47 -37.89 -4.85
N SER A 202 19.88 -38.92 -5.48
CA SER A 202 20.35 -39.40 -6.77
C SER A 202 19.97 -38.48 -7.95
N ALA A 203 18.87 -37.71 -7.80
CA ALA A 203 18.38 -36.77 -8.81
C ALA A 203 17.70 -35.56 -8.14
N PRO A 204 18.47 -34.64 -7.50
CA PRO A 204 17.88 -33.51 -6.82
C PRO A 204 17.30 -32.50 -7.82
N VAL A 205 16.12 -31.98 -7.49
CA VAL A 205 15.47 -30.90 -8.25
C VAL A 205 15.27 -29.72 -7.29
N VAL A 206 15.74 -28.54 -7.70
CA VAL A 206 15.56 -27.30 -6.94
C VAL A 206 14.56 -26.41 -7.68
N VAL A 207 13.49 -26.03 -6.99
CA VAL A 207 12.52 -25.06 -7.51
C VAL A 207 12.75 -23.73 -6.80
N ALA A 208 13.41 -22.79 -7.49
CA ALA A 208 13.67 -21.45 -6.97
C ALA A 208 12.45 -20.56 -7.17
N GLY A 209 11.81 -20.16 -6.09
CA GLY A 209 10.69 -19.23 -6.10
C GLY A 209 11.12 -17.77 -5.91
N ARG A 210 10.14 -16.88 -5.78
CA ARG A 210 10.35 -15.43 -5.62
C ARG A 210 11.29 -15.06 -4.46
N GLY A 211 11.26 -15.83 -3.37
CA GLY A 211 12.13 -15.58 -2.22
C GLY A 211 13.61 -15.75 -2.55
N ALA A 212 13.96 -16.77 -3.33
CA ALA A 212 15.32 -17.00 -3.81
C ALA A 212 15.78 -15.87 -4.73
N ILE A 213 14.93 -15.47 -5.70
CA ILE A 213 15.21 -14.34 -6.61
C ILE A 213 15.43 -13.05 -5.81
N GLY A 214 14.58 -12.78 -4.82
CA GLY A 214 14.70 -11.60 -3.95
C GLY A 214 15.93 -11.60 -3.04
N ALA A 215 16.52 -12.78 -2.78
CA ALA A 215 17.75 -12.93 -2.02
C ALA A 215 19.03 -12.86 -2.88
N GLY A 216 18.89 -12.71 -4.19
CA GLY A 216 20.01 -12.61 -5.13
C GLY A 216 20.66 -13.96 -5.47
N CYS A 217 19.89 -15.05 -5.33
CA CYS A 217 20.32 -16.40 -5.67
C CYS A 217 20.01 -16.74 -7.13
#